data_053f0ca4cc391252d7e1076fa5311d99
#
_entry.id   053f0ca4cc391252d7e1076fa5311d99
#
_cell.length_a   1.000
_cell.length_b   1.000
_cell.length_c   1.000
_cell.angle_alpha   90.00
_cell.angle_beta   90.00
_cell.angle_gamma   90.00
#
_symmetry.space_group_name_H-M   'P 1'
#
loop_
_entity.id
_entity.type
_entity.pdbx_description
1 polymer ?
#
loop_
_entity_poly.entity_id
_entity_poly.type
_entity_poly.pdbx_seq_one_letter_code
_entity_poly.pdbx_strand_id
1 'polypeptide(L)'
;MIKNKYKKKFLGYVCPFTKEILKKTCINGNLFLRSYKNKYPIINEIPRFVELKNYANDFGFQWKKFRKTQLDSFSGLTVSEERLQRVLNIPLTDLKKKKVLEAGCGSGRFSEILLKYGAVLTSFDLSDAVESNKLNNPSLKICQANILEMPFQNDYFDIVLCIGVLQHTPNPEKSIEKLLEVLKPKGLLAIDHYRRKWRNILPPPIGTATFLYRPIILLIKSKYRFKVIKKIFDFWFPIHWKFRKSKFIQRLLRRISPIHFYFNSLNLKNKKMFYDWGLLDTHDSLTDFYKHHRTVKQIVSHLQYNKCQQIKFYINPMDGVEGTAIKSQNK
;
A
#
# COMPACT_ATOMS: atom_id res chain seq x y z
N MET A 1 -19.62 -14.30 -38.12
CA MET A 1 -20.03 -12.90 -37.81
C MET A 1 -19.99 -12.67 -36.32
N ILE A 2 -18.79 -12.38 -35.73
CA ILE A 2 -18.63 -11.93 -34.36
C ILE A 2 -18.00 -10.53 -34.42
N LYS A 3 -18.72 -9.62 -35.12
CA LYS A 3 -18.38 -8.20 -35.12
C LYS A 3 -19.36 -7.45 -34.23
N ASN A 4 -18.83 -6.70 -33.26
CA ASN A 4 -19.48 -5.60 -32.57
C ASN A 4 -20.09 -5.79 -31.16
N LYS A 5 -19.54 -6.61 -30.27
CA LYS A 5 -19.95 -6.58 -28.85
C LYS A 5 -19.05 -5.76 -27.91
N TYR A 6 -17.98 -5.15 -28.42
CA TYR A 6 -17.04 -4.35 -27.61
C TYR A 6 -17.03 -2.87 -28.02
N LYS A 7 -18.23 -2.24 -28.11
CA LYS A 7 -18.30 -0.79 -28.23
C LYS A 7 -17.72 -0.15 -26.96
N LYS A 8 -16.50 0.34 -27.09
CA LYS A 8 -15.83 1.48 -26.45
C LYS A 8 -16.44 1.96 -25.13
N LYS A 9 -16.29 1.21 -24.04
CA LYS A 9 -16.35 1.84 -22.72
C LYS A 9 -14.93 2.34 -22.43
N PHE A 10 -14.73 3.66 -22.41
CA PHE A 10 -13.46 4.29 -22.01
C PHE A 10 -13.11 3.77 -20.61
N LEU A 11 -12.07 2.96 -20.50
CA LEU A 11 -11.66 2.35 -19.24
C LEU A 11 -10.90 3.35 -18.35
N GLY A 12 -10.64 4.57 -18.85
CA GLY A 12 -9.94 5.64 -18.11
C GLY A 12 -8.45 5.38 -17.90
N TYR A 13 -7.83 4.51 -18.71
CA TYR A 13 -6.39 4.30 -18.71
C TYR A 13 -5.73 4.97 -19.92
N VAL A 14 -4.54 5.51 -19.68
CA VAL A 14 -3.65 6.06 -20.71
C VAL A 14 -2.32 5.31 -20.71
N CYS A 15 -1.58 5.42 -21.82
CA CYS A 15 -0.21 4.92 -21.86
C CYS A 15 0.64 5.65 -20.80
N PRO A 16 1.34 4.95 -19.89
CA PRO A 16 2.17 5.58 -18.86
C PRO A 16 3.20 6.58 -19.42
N PHE A 17 3.74 6.30 -20.61
CA PHE A 17 4.82 7.06 -21.23
C PHE A 17 4.32 8.20 -22.14
N THR A 18 3.36 7.91 -23.04
CA THR A 18 2.91 8.88 -24.07
C THR A 18 1.64 9.62 -23.67
N LYS A 19 0.95 9.18 -22.60
CA LYS A 19 -0.35 9.67 -22.16
C LYS A 19 -1.49 9.53 -23.20
N GLU A 20 -1.26 8.79 -24.29
CA GLU A 20 -2.30 8.44 -25.25
C GLU A 20 -3.39 7.57 -24.60
N ILE A 21 -4.62 7.79 -25.02
CA ILE A 21 -5.77 6.97 -24.56
C ILE A 21 -5.61 5.55 -25.05
N LEU A 22 -5.73 4.58 -24.14
CA LEU A 22 -5.62 3.17 -24.47
C LEU A 22 -6.98 2.60 -24.91
N LYS A 23 -6.95 1.80 -26.00
CA LYS A 23 -8.11 1.10 -26.51
C LYS A 23 -8.01 -0.41 -26.20
N LYS A 24 -9.12 -1.02 -25.80
CA LYS A 24 -9.19 -2.47 -25.59
C LYS A 24 -9.19 -3.18 -26.94
N THR A 25 -8.29 -4.14 -27.11
CA THR A 25 -8.14 -4.97 -28.33
C THR A 25 -8.03 -6.44 -27.95
N CYS A 26 -8.45 -7.34 -28.86
CA CYS A 26 -8.25 -8.77 -28.74
C CYS A 26 -7.27 -9.20 -29.85
N ILE A 27 -6.19 -9.89 -29.47
CA ILE A 27 -5.16 -10.41 -30.38
C ILE A 27 -4.96 -11.89 -30.03
N ASN A 28 -5.20 -12.79 -30.97
CA ASN A 28 -5.09 -14.24 -30.77
C ASN A 28 -5.80 -14.74 -29.49
N GLY A 29 -7.02 -14.27 -29.26
CA GLY A 29 -7.83 -14.65 -28.08
C GLY A 29 -7.44 -13.93 -26.78
N ASN A 30 -6.32 -13.23 -26.72
CA ASN A 30 -5.85 -12.50 -25.54
C ASN A 30 -6.28 -11.03 -25.58
N LEU A 31 -6.66 -10.49 -24.43
CA LEU A 31 -7.10 -9.10 -24.27
C LEU A 31 -5.92 -8.18 -23.91
N PHE A 32 -5.89 -7.03 -24.58
CA PHE A 32 -4.88 -5.98 -24.34
C PHE A 32 -5.51 -4.59 -24.23
N LEU A 33 -4.84 -3.69 -23.52
CA LEU A 33 -4.95 -2.26 -23.70
C LEU A 33 -3.83 -1.79 -24.63
N ARG A 34 -4.16 -1.03 -25.69
CA ARG A 34 -3.21 -0.65 -26.74
C ARG A 34 -3.26 0.85 -27.04
N SER A 35 -2.07 1.46 -27.16
CA SER A 35 -1.82 2.74 -27.88
C SER A 35 -1.20 2.44 -29.25
N TYR A 36 -0.77 3.47 -29.96
CA TYR A 36 -0.10 3.28 -31.24
C TYR A 36 1.17 2.40 -31.11
N LYS A 37 2.02 2.68 -30.10
CA LYS A 37 3.33 2.01 -29.94
C LYS A 37 3.32 0.89 -28.87
N ASN A 38 2.45 0.98 -27.86
CA ASN A 38 2.53 0.12 -26.68
C ASN A 38 1.28 -0.74 -26.51
N LYS A 39 1.47 -1.96 -25.99
CA LYS A 39 0.40 -2.89 -25.63
C LYS A 39 0.62 -3.40 -24.20
N TYR A 40 -0.48 -3.50 -23.43
CA TYR A 40 -0.48 -3.94 -22.06
C TYR A 40 -1.49 -5.07 -21.90
N PRO A 41 -1.08 -6.27 -21.44
CA PRO A 41 -2.00 -7.40 -21.33
C PRO A 41 -3.06 -7.16 -20.25
N ILE A 42 -4.23 -7.73 -20.46
CA ILE A 42 -5.29 -7.84 -19.44
C ILE A 42 -5.34 -9.31 -19.02
N ILE A 43 -4.92 -9.59 -17.79
CA ILE A 43 -4.89 -10.93 -17.21
C ILE A 43 -5.86 -10.96 -16.04
N ASN A 44 -6.80 -11.91 -16.00
CA ASN A 44 -7.85 -12.01 -14.99
C ASN A 44 -8.62 -10.68 -14.81
N GLU A 45 -8.99 -10.05 -15.93
CA GLU A 45 -9.66 -8.75 -15.98
C GLU A 45 -8.85 -7.56 -15.44
N ILE A 46 -7.58 -7.75 -15.11
CA ILE A 46 -6.68 -6.74 -14.55
C ILE A 46 -5.66 -6.31 -15.60
N PRO A 47 -5.63 -5.05 -16.05
CA PRO A 47 -4.57 -4.52 -16.90
C PRO A 47 -3.21 -4.54 -16.20
N ARG A 48 -2.15 -4.96 -16.93
CA ARG A 48 -0.78 -5.06 -16.43
C ARG A 48 0.10 -4.05 -17.16
N PHE A 49 0.53 -3.01 -16.44
CA PHE A 49 1.39 -1.94 -16.96
C PHE A 49 2.87 -2.12 -16.61
N VAL A 50 3.19 -3.18 -15.87
CA VAL A 50 4.54 -3.51 -15.41
C VAL A 50 4.84 -4.98 -15.70
N GLU A 51 6.12 -5.32 -15.68
CA GLU A 51 6.55 -6.73 -15.73
C GLU A 51 6.05 -7.49 -14.49
N LEU A 52 5.75 -8.78 -14.69
CA LEU A 52 5.25 -9.65 -13.64
C LEU A 52 6.27 -9.87 -12.51
N LYS A 53 7.57 -9.79 -12.82
CA LYS A 53 8.65 -9.93 -11.84
C LYS A 53 9.27 -8.56 -11.56
N ASN A 54 9.13 -8.08 -10.35
CA ASN A 54 9.69 -6.82 -9.88
C ASN A 54 10.07 -6.91 -8.39
N TYR A 55 10.63 -5.84 -7.81
CA TYR A 55 11.08 -5.83 -6.41
C TYR A 55 9.95 -6.01 -5.37
N ALA A 56 8.69 -5.89 -5.78
CA ALA A 56 7.53 -6.04 -4.90
C ALA A 56 6.98 -7.48 -4.84
N ASN A 57 7.69 -8.47 -5.37
CA ASN A 57 7.20 -9.87 -5.42
C ASN A 57 6.93 -10.46 -4.03
N ASP A 58 7.75 -10.12 -3.02
CA ASP A 58 7.55 -10.59 -1.65
C ASP A 58 6.23 -10.02 -1.06
N PHE A 59 5.86 -8.78 -1.41
CA PHE A 59 4.57 -8.19 -1.07
C PHE A 59 3.41 -8.92 -1.75
N GLY A 60 3.52 -9.21 -3.05
CA GLY A 60 2.50 -9.99 -3.76
C GLY A 60 2.26 -11.35 -3.12
N PHE A 61 3.33 -12.07 -2.77
CA PHE A 61 3.24 -13.36 -2.09
C PHE A 61 2.52 -13.24 -0.73
N GLN A 62 2.89 -12.27 0.10
CA GLN A 62 2.27 -12.12 1.42
C GLN A 62 0.78 -11.78 1.32
N TRP A 63 0.38 -10.89 0.39
CA TRP A 63 -1.02 -10.51 0.21
C TRP A 63 -1.87 -11.64 -0.36
N LYS A 64 -1.31 -12.56 -1.15
CA LYS A 64 -2.00 -13.79 -1.55
C LYS A 64 -2.23 -14.70 -0.35
N LYS A 65 -1.21 -14.89 0.49
CA LYS A 65 -1.27 -15.78 1.64
C LYS A 65 -2.19 -15.26 2.75
N PHE A 66 -2.13 -13.97 3.03
CA PHE A 66 -2.86 -13.30 4.11
C PHE A 66 -3.97 -12.38 3.59
N ARG A 67 -4.62 -12.79 2.49
CA ARG A 67 -5.54 -11.97 1.71
C ARG A 67 -6.59 -11.22 2.54
N LYS A 68 -7.16 -11.86 3.56
CA LYS A 68 -8.24 -11.29 4.38
C LYS A 68 -7.78 -10.75 5.74
N THR A 69 -6.55 -11.07 6.17
CA THR A 69 -6.11 -10.89 7.57
C THR A 69 -6.33 -9.47 8.10
N GLN A 70 -6.12 -8.44 7.29
CA GLN A 70 -6.25 -7.04 7.69
C GLN A 70 -7.54 -6.37 7.18
N LEU A 71 -8.48 -7.09 6.57
CA LEU A 71 -9.80 -6.55 6.24
C LEU A 71 -10.62 -6.36 7.51
N ASP A 72 -11.25 -5.21 7.67
CA ASP A 72 -12.12 -4.93 8.83
C ASP A 72 -13.34 -5.87 8.81
N SER A 73 -13.90 -6.17 7.64
CA SER A 73 -14.99 -7.14 7.47
C SER A 73 -14.64 -8.55 7.94
N PHE A 74 -13.37 -8.97 7.84
CA PHE A 74 -12.92 -10.29 8.26
C PHE A 74 -12.43 -10.31 9.73
N SER A 75 -11.64 -9.31 10.13
CA SER A 75 -11.08 -9.21 11.48
C SER A 75 -12.15 -8.88 12.52
N GLY A 76 -13.22 -8.20 12.11
CA GLY A 76 -14.25 -7.67 12.99
C GLY A 76 -13.77 -6.44 13.78
N LEU A 77 -12.67 -5.81 13.33
CA LEU A 77 -12.13 -4.58 13.86
C LEU A 77 -12.50 -3.41 12.92
N THR A 78 -12.30 -2.18 13.38
CA THR A 78 -12.46 -0.93 12.62
C THR A 78 -11.12 -0.24 12.35
N VAL A 79 -10.01 -0.98 12.46
CA VAL A 79 -8.64 -0.44 12.40
C VAL A 79 -8.33 0.23 11.07
N SER A 80 -8.83 -0.34 9.95
CA SER A 80 -8.60 0.25 8.63
C SER A 80 -9.48 1.48 8.41
N GLU A 81 -10.74 1.42 8.86
CA GLU A 81 -11.67 2.54 8.79
C GLU A 81 -11.20 3.73 9.64
N GLU A 82 -10.80 3.48 10.90
CA GLU A 82 -10.25 4.49 11.81
C GLU A 82 -8.96 5.11 11.27
N ARG A 83 -8.06 4.29 10.70
CA ARG A 83 -6.83 4.80 10.07
C ARG A 83 -7.14 5.65 8.85
N LEU A 84 -8.06 5.22 8.00
CA LEU A 84 -8.47 5.98 6.82
C LEU A 84 -9.08 7.32 7.19
N GLN A 85 -10.02 7.34 8.16
CA GLN A 85 -10.64 8.53 8.71
C GLN A 85 -9.57 9.52 9.24
N ARG A 86 -8.60 9.01 9.99
CA ARG A 86 -7.53 9.81 10.60
C ARG A 86 -6.59 10.40 9.54
N VAL A 87 -6.17 9.58 8.55
CA VAL A 87 -5.23 10.04 7.50
C VAL A 87 -5.89 11.04 6.56
N LEU A 88 -7.14 10.79 6.13
CA LEU A 88 -7.87 11.71 5.24
C LEU A 88 -8.22 13.03 5.93
N ASN A 89 -8.45 13.01 7.24
CA ASN A 89 -8.85 14.18 8.03
C ASN A 89 -10.08 14.92 7.46
N ILE A 90 -11.00 14.17 6.83
CA ILE A 90 -12.33 14.61 6.38
C ILE A 90 -13.33 13.52 6.74
N PRO A 91 -14.64 13.82 6.88
CA PRO A 91 -15.67 12.80 7.05
C PRO A 91 -15.65 11.79 5.91
N LEU A 92 -15.71 10.47 6.22
CA LEU A 92 -15.70 9.44 5.18
C LEU A 92 -16.94 9.51 4.28
N THR A 93 -18.04 10.10 4.77
CA THR A 93 -19.25 10.40 3.98
C THR A 93 -18.99 11.32 2.79
N ASP A 94 -17.97 12.18 2.87
CA ASP A 94 -17.58 13.12 1.81
C ASP A 94 -16.89 12.42 0.63
N LEU A 95 -16.57 11.13 0.77
CA LEU A 95 -16.04 10.30 -0.32
C LEU A 95 -17.09 9.96 -1.37
N LYS A 96 -18.38 10.07 -1.04
CA LYS A 96 -19.47 9.70 -1.94
C LYS A 96 -19.37 10.43 -3.28
N LYS A 97 -19.32 9.65 -4.36
CA LYS A 97 -19.16 10.12 -5.76
C LYS A 97 -17.83 10.82 -6.08
N LYS A 98 -16.88 10.93 -5.15
CA LYS A 98 -15.54 11.44 -5.43
C LYS A 98 -14.75 10.43 -6.22
N LYS A 99 -13.98 10.88 -7.22
CA LYS A 99 -12.99 10.07 -7.93
C LYS A 99 -11.76 9.91 -7.05
N VAL A 100 -11.57 8.72 -6.48
CA VAL A 100 -10.47 8.42 -5.56
C VAL A 100 -9.49 7.49 -6.24
N LEU A 101 -8.18 7.81 -6.14
CA LEU A 101 -7.09 6.92 -6.48
C LEU A 101 -6.48 6.35 -5.20
N GLU A 102 -6.43 5.03 -5.08
CA GLU A 102 -5.68 4.32 -4.05
C GLU A 102 -4.39 3.75 -4.65
N ALA A 103 -3.24 4.32 -4.28
CA ALA A 103 -1.93 3.93 -4.75
C ALA A 103 -1.29 2.94 -3.76
N GLY A 104 -0.95 1.73 -4.25
CA GLY A 104 -0.42 0.64 -3.42
C GLY A 104 -1.50 -0.02 -2.56
N CYS A 105 -2.54 -0.55 -3.22
CA CYS A 105 -3.74 -1.03 -2.56
C CYS A 105 -3.58 -2.38 -1.81
N GLY A 106 -2.48 -3.10 -2.03
CA GLY A 106 -2.28 -4.42 -1.43
C GLY A 106 -3.47 -5.35 -1.65
N SER A 107 -3.93 -6.02 -0.59
CA SER A 107 -5.12 -6.89 -0.63
C SER A 107 -6.46 -6.16 -0.52
N GLY A 108 -6.47 -4.82 -0.41
CA GLY A 108 -7.70 -4.01 -0.48
C GLY A 108 -8.33 -3.63 0.86
N ARG A 109 -7.53 -3.55 1.94
CA ARG A 109 -8.03 -3.17 3.26
C ARG A 109 -8.66 -1.76 3.31
N PHE A 110 -8.14 -0.81 2.53
CA PHE A 110 -8.75 0.51 2.39
C PHE A 110 -9.74 0.55 1.24
N SER A 111 -9.53 -0.27 0.18
CA SER A 111 -10.48 -0.38 -0.92
C SER A 111 -11.89 -0.73 -0.45
N GLU A 112 -12.04 -1.69 0.49
CA GLU A 112 -13.37 -2.07 1.01
C GLU A 112 -14.07 -0.89 1.71
N ILE A 113 -13.32 -0.07 2.46
CA ILE A 113 -13.87 1.08 3.18
C ILE A 113 -14.23 2.20 2.20
N LEU A 114 -13.34 2.52 1.26
CA LEU A 114 -13.60 3.54 0.23
C LEU A 114 -14.85 3.21 -0.60
N LEU A 115 -15.03 1.94 -0.97
CA LEU A 115 -16.23 1.46 -1.68
C LEU A 115 -17.48 1.52 -0.78
N LYS A 116 -17.38 1.13 0.49
CA LYS A 116 -18.47 1.23 1.49
C LYS A 116 -19.01 2.64 1.58
N TYR A 117 -18.15 3.66 1.52
CA TYR A 117 -18.54 5.08 1.57
C TYR A 117 -18.85 5.68 0.19
N GLY A 118 -18.98 4.85 -0.85
CA GLY A 118 -19.48 5.27 -2.17
C GLY A 118 -18.49 6.07 -3.01
N ALA A 119 -17.19 5.91 -2.79
CA ALA A 119 -16.16 6.48 -3.66
C ALA A 119 -16.21 5.86 -5.07
N VAL A 120 -15.94 6.66 -6.09
CA VAL A 120 -15.64 6.17 -7.45
C VAL A 120 -14.17 5.79 -7.48
N LEU A 121 -13.89 4.57 -6.98
CA LEU A 121 -12.56 4.11 -6.67
C LEU A 121 -11.84 3.53 -7.88
N THR A 122 -10.59 3.92 -8.05
CA THR A 122 -9.58 3.25 -8.89
C THR A 122 -8.38 2.93 -8.02
N SER A 123 -7.92 1.68 -8.04
CA SER A 123 -6.76 1.25 -7.23
C SER A 123 -5.67 0.64 -8.11
N PHE A 124 -4.43 0.71 -7.66
CA PHE A 124 -3.33 -0.02 -8.28
C PHE A 124 -2.31 -0.47 -7.24
N ASP A 125 -1.54 -1.49 -7.61
CA ASP A 125 -0.37 -1.96 -6.86
C ASP A 125 0.72 -2.37 -7.86
N LEU A 126 1.98 -2.31 -7.44
CA LEU A 126 3.12 -2.77 -8.24
C LEU A 126 3.19 -4.29 -8.30
N SER A 127 2.77 -4.95 -7.23
CA SER A 127 2.80 -6.40 -7.07
C SER A 127 1.54 -7.06 -7.63
N ASP A 128 1.54 -8.38 -7.66
CA ASP A 128 0.37 -9.18 -8.00
C ASP A 128 -0.68 -9.27 -6.87
N ALA A 129 -0.52 -8.49 -5.80
CA ALA A 129 -1.53 -8.28 -4.76
C ALA A 129 -2.87 -7.76 -5.32
N VAL A 130 -2.85 -7.12 -6.50
CA VAL A 130 -4.05 -6.72 -7.24
C VAL A 130 -5.04 -7.87 -7.47
N GLU A 131 -4.56 -9.12 -7.59
CA GLU A 131 -5.39 -10.31 -7.67
C GLU A 131 -6.18 -10.51 -6.37
N SER A 132 -5.49 -10.37 -5.24
CA SER A 132 -6.10 -10.51 -3.92
C SER A 132 -7.13 -9.43 -3.65
N ASN A 133 -6.83 -8.19 -4.03
CA ASN A 133 -7.77 -7.09 -3.92
C ASN A 133 -9.00 -7.29 -4.82
N LYS A 134 -8.80 -7.70 -6.08
CA LYS A 134 -9.92 -7.98 -7.00
C LYS A 134 -10.84 -9.08 -6.48
N LEU A 135 -10.28 -10.11 -5.82
CA LEU A 135 -11.07 -11.16 -5.17
C LEU A 135 -11.82 -10.67 -3.93
N ASN A 136 -11.26 -9.73 -3.17
CA ASN A 136 -11.92 -9.14 -1.99
C ASN A 136 -12.97 -8.09 -2.39
N ASN A 137 -12.72 -7.34 -3.47
CA ASN A 137 -13.52 -6.23 -3.97
C ASN A 137 -13.84 -6.41 -5.47
N PRO A 138 -14.76 -7.32 -5.86
CA PRO A 138 -14.97 -7.72 -7.27
C PRO A 138 -15.38 -6.58 -8.21
N SER A 139 -16.11 -5.58 -7.72
CA SER A 139 -16.54 -4.42 -8.51
C SER A 139 -15.46 -3.37 -8.73
N LEU A 140 -14.31 -3.50 -8.03
CA LEU A 140 -13.24 -2.51 -8.06
C LEU A 140 -12.60 -2.38 -9.45
N LYS A 141 -12.40 -1.15 -9.90
CA LYS A 141 -11.52 -0.82 -11.01
C LYS A 141 -10.07 -0.85 -10.53
N ILE A 142 -9.29 -1.83 -11.00
CA ILE A 142 -7.94 -2.07 -10.53
C ILE A 142 -6.98 -2.37 -11.68
N CYS A 143 -5.71 -2.00 -11.53
CA CYS A 143 -4.64 -2.40 -12.45
C CYS A 143 -3.33 -2.67 -11.69
N GLN A 144 -2.40 -3.38 -12.34
CA GLN A 144 -1.03 -3.49 -11.85
C GLN A 144 -0.16 -2.43 -12.51
N ALA A 145 0.43 -1.54 -11.71
CA ALA A 145 1.18 -0.39 -12.22
C ALA A 145 2.26 0.07 -11.25
N ASN A 146 3.26 0.79 -11.80
CA ASN A 146 4.29 1.47 -11.02
C ASN A 146 3.84 2.90 -10.68
N ILE A 147 4.02 3.31 -9.43
CA ILE A 147 3.71 4.66 -8.97
C ILE A 147 4.49 5.75 -9.74
N LEU A 148 5.67 5.43 -10.25
CA LEU A 148 6.50 6.35 -11.04
C LEU A 148 6.02 6.49 -12.49
N GLU A 149 5.19 5.54 -12.97
CA GLU A 149 4.71 5.43 -14.36
C GLU A 149 3.23 5.05 -14.39
N MET A 150 2.40 5.91 -13.78
CA MET A 150 0.97 5.62 -13.62
C MET A 150 0.20 5.76 -14.93
N PRO A 151 -0.71 4.81 -15.25
CA PRO A 151 -1.52 4.81 -16.46
C PRO A 151 -2.78 5.66 -16.34
N PHE A 152 -2.68 6.84 -15.74
CA PHE A 152 -3.79 7.75 -15.52
C PHE A 152 -3.52 9.12 -16.15
N GLN A 153 -4.61 9.81 -16.49
CA GLN A 153 -4.56 11.21 -16.95
C GLN A 153 -4.15 12.12 -15.79
N ASN A 154 -3.46 13.21 -16.14
CA ASN A 154 -3.18 14.28 -15.19
C ASN A 154 -4.50 14.95 -14.77
N ASP A 155 -4.52 15.52 -13.57
CA ASP A 155 -5.64 16.30 -13.03
C ASP A 155 -7.00 15.56 -13.08
N TYR A 156 -6.99 14.24 -12.80
CA TYR A 156 -8.17 13.40 -12.96
C TYR A 156 -8.88 13.06 -11.65
N PHE A 157 -8.15 12.84 -10.55
CA PHE A 157 -8.71 12.40 -9.27
C PHE A 157 -9.00 13.57 -8.34
N ASP A 158 -10.12 13.49 -7.61
CA ASP A 158 -10.47 14.46 -6.56
C ASP A 158 -9.64 14.22 -5.29
N ILE A 159 -9.34 12.94 -5.01
CA ILE A 159 -8.54 12.50 -3.85
C ILE A 159 -7.53 11.46 -4.32
N VAL A 160 -6.29 11.57 -3.86
CA VAL A 160 -5.24 10.56 -4.03
C VAL A 160 -4.77 10.09 -2.68
N LEU A 161 -4.88 8.78 -2.44
CA LEU A 161 -4.51 8.10 -1.21
C LEU A 161 -3.29 7.20 -1.44
N CYS A 162 -2.27 7.31 -0.58
CA CYS A 162 -1.09 6.46 -0.62
C CYS A 162 -0.62 6.14 0.81
N ILE A 163 -1.12 5.04 1.37
CA ILE A 163 -0.90 4.64 2.77
C ILE A 163 -0.10 3.34 2.85
N GLY A 164 1.02 3.35 3.58
CA GLY A 164 1.88 2.19 3.78
C GLY A 164 2.74 1.84 2.55
N VAL A 165 3.04 2.78 1.66
CA VAL A 165 3.65 2.52 0.35
C VAL A 165 4.91 3.35 0.09
N LEU A 166 4.88 4.65 0.32
CA LEU A 166 5.96 5.58 -0.08
C LEU A 166 7.34 5.17 0.44
N GLN A 167 7.41 4.66 1.67
CA GLN A 167 8.64 4.19 2.29
C GLN A 167 9.26 2.97 1.58
N HIS A 168 8.49 2.28 0.76
CA HIS A 168 8.90 1.10 0.00
C HIS A 168 9.16 1.40 -1.49
N THR A 169 9.08 2.65 -1.91
CA THR A 169 9.40 3.06 -3.29
C THR A 169 10.88 3.40 -3.43
N PRO A 170 11.45 3.30 -4.65
CA PRO A 170 12.86 3.68 -4.89
C PRO A 170 13.15 5.13 -4.54
N ASN A 171 12.20 6.03 -4.79
CA ASN A 171 12.29 7.46 -4.54
C ASN A 171 10.94 8.00 -4.06
N PRO A 172 10.76 8.14 -2.73
CA PRO A 172 9.51 8.64 -2.14
C PRO A 172 9.11 10.05 -2.62
N GLU A 173 10.07 10.95 -2.78
CA GLU A 173 9.84 12.33 -3.22
C GLU A 173 9.27 12.34 -4.65
N LYS A 174 9.92 11.59 -5.55
CA LYS A 174 9.44 11.45 -6.93
C LYS A 174 8.08 10.77 -7.00
N SER A 175 7.82 9.83 -6.12
CA SER A 175 6.50 9.19 -6.00
C SER A 175 5.42 10.19 -5.60
N ILE A 176 5.70 11.08 -4.65
CA ILE A 176 4.77 12.16 -4.25
C ILE A 176 4.50 13.10 -5.44
N GLU A 177 5.53 13.51 -6.19
CA GLU A 177 5.36 14.34 -7.40
C GLU A 177 4.43 13.67 -8.41
N LYS A 178 4.63 12.37 -8.66
CA LYS A 178 3.77 11.59 -9.58
C LYS A 178 2.32 11.48 -9.09
N LEU A 179 2.09 11.32 -7.80
CA LEU A 179 0.75 11.35 -7.22
C LEU A 179 0.08 12.72 -7.41
N LEU A 180 0.85 13.82 -7.27
CA LEU A 180 0.35 15.17 -7.52
C LEU A 180 0.03 15.41 -9.00
N GLU A 181 0.74 14.79 -9.96
CA GLU A 181 0.42 14.93 -11.39
C GLU A 181 -1.02 14.48 -11.71
N VAL A 182 -1.49 13.37 -11.13
CA VAL A 182 -2.82 12.81 -11.40
C VAL A 182 -3.93 13.38 -10.52
N LEU A 183 -3.58 14.13 -9.47
CA LEU A 183 -4.49 14.82 -8.58
C LEU A 183 -4.95 16.13 -9.22
N LYS A 184 -6.25 16.42 -9.18
CA LYS A 184 -6.82 17.69 -9.65
C LYS A 184 -6.26 18.90 -8.90
N PRO A 185 -6.23 20.09 -9.50
CA PRO A 185 -6.12 21.34 -8.74
C PRO A 185 -7.21 21.38 -7.65
N LYS A 186 -6.85 21.83 -6.46
CA LYS A 186 -7.68 21.77 -5.22
C LYS A 186 -8.03 20.35 -4.74
N GLY A 187 -7.47 19.29 -5.34
CA GLY A 187 -7.63 17.92 -4.88
C GLY A 187 -6.85 17.64 -3.60
N LEU A 188 -7.30 16.64 -2.86
CA LEU A 188 -6.74 16.20 -1.58
C LEU A 188 -5.72 15.07 -1.80
N LEU A 189 -4.47 15.29 -1.42
CA LEU A 189 -3.47 14.25 -1.25
C LEU A 189 -3.47 13.79 0.21
N ALA A 190 -3.55 12.47 0.44
CA ALA A 190 -3.46 11.86 1.77
C ALA A 190 -2.40 10.76 1.75
N ILE A 191 -1.34 10.92 2.55
CA ILE A 191 -0.18 10.02 2.56
C ILE A 191 0.32 9.73 3.97
N ASP A 192 1.06 8.64 4.12
CA ASP A 192 1.84 8.35 5.30
C ASP A 192 3.28 7.96 4.98
N HIS A 193 4.12 7.92 6.00
CA HIS A 193 5.52 7.51 5.87
C HIS A 193 6.07 6.98 7.19
N TYR A 194 7.11 6.11 7.13
CA TYR A 194 7.86 5.73 8.31
C TYR A 194 8.61 6.94 8.88
N ARG A 195 8.43 7.16 10.18
CA ARG A 195 9.09 8.26 10.90
C ARG A 195 10.60 7.99 11.03
N ARG A 196 11.42 8.99 10.68
CA ARG A 196 12.87 8.95 10.93
C ARG A 196 13.15 9.14 12.41
N LYS A 197 13.79 8.14 13.02
CA LYS A 197 14.31 8.17 14.39
C LYS A 197 15.73 7.70 14.40
N TRP A 198 16.57 8.28 15.23
CA TRP A 198 17.94 7.83 15.43
C TRP A 198 18.03 6.36 15.88
N ARG A 199 17.07 5.89 16.67
CA ARG A 199 17.00 4.48 17.13
C ARG A 199 16.79 3.47 15.99
N ASN A 200 16.19 3.87 14.87
CA ASN A 200 15.93 2.96 13.76
C ASN A 200 17.19 2.56 12.99
N ILE A 201 18.29 3.29 13.19
CA ILE A 201 19.59 3.07 12.55
C ILE A 201 20.62 2.44 13.49
N LEU A 202 20.23 2.11 14.71
CA LEU A 202 21.10 1.50 15.71
C LEU A 202 20.75 0.01 15.95
N PRO A 203 21.77 -0.82 16.29
CA PRO A 203 21.54 -2.21 16.69
C PRO A 203 20.92 -2.31 18.09
N PRO A 204 20.38 -3.49 18.47
CA PRO A 204 20.03 -3.79 19.85
C PRO A 204 21.24 -3.56 20.79
N PRO A 205 21.03 -3.18 22.06
CA PRO A 205 19.74 -3.03 22.76
C PRO A 205 19.06 -1.67 22.56
N ILE A 206 19.69 -0.71 21.88
CA ILE A 206 19.17 0.65 21.68
C ILE A 206 18.09 0.65 20.59
N GLY A 207 18.38 -0.01 19.45
CA GLY A 207 17.49 -0.18 18.33
C GLY A 207 16.55 -1.39 18.45
N THR A 208 16.16 -1.95 17.31
CA THR A 208 15.29 -3.11 17.22
C THR A 208 16.01 -4.31 16.64
N ALA A 209 15.56 -5.52 16.98
CA ALA A 209 16.09 -6.75 16.41
C ALA A 209 16.02 -6.82 14.88
N THR A 210 15.05 -6.14 14.27
CA THR A 210 14.90 -6.03 12.80
C THR A 210 16.19 -5.54 12.13
N PHE A 211 16.98 -4.68 12.81
CA PHE A 211 18.29 -4.21 12.32
C PHE A 211 19.23 -5.37 12.00
N LEU A 212 19.25 -6.42 12.83
CA LEU A 212 20.12 -7.58 12.64
C LEU A 212 19.51 -8.63 11.69
N TYR A 213 18.22 -8.92 11.84
CA TYR A 213 17.57 -10.00 11.10
C TYR A 213 17.32 -9.64 9.64
N ARG A 214 16.91 -8.40 9.34
CA ARG A 214 16.53 -7.99 7.97
C ARG A 214 17.67 -8.16 6.95
N PRO A 215 18.91 -7.69 7.17
CA PRO A 215 20.00 -7.90 6.22
C PRO A 215 20.23 -9.39 5.89
N ILE A 216 20.18 -10.26 6.90
CA ILE A 216 20.35 -11.71 6.74
C ILE A 216 19.23 -12.29 5.89
N ILE A 217 17.97 -11.89 6.15
CA ILE A 217 16.82 -12.36 5.38
C ILE A 217 16.91 -11.90 3.92
N LEU A 218 17.38 -10.68 3.65
CA LEU A 218 17.50 -10.16 2.28
C LEU A 218 18.57 -10.90 1.45
N LEU A 219 19.58 -11.51 2.07
CA LEU A 219 20.54 -12.38 1.38
C LEU A 219 19.94 -13.71 0.94
N ILE A 220 18.83 -14.15 1.56
CA ILE A 220 18.16 -15.40 1.21
C ILE A 220 17.36 -15.18 -0.10
N LYS A 221 17.40 -16.19 -1.02
CA LYS A 221 16.57 -16.17 -2.23
C LYS A 221 15.09 -16.02 -1.86
N SER A 222 14.36 -15.12 -2.52
CA SER A 222 12.95 -14.73 -2.19
C SER A 222 12.05 -15.96 -1.95
N LYS A 223 12.13 -17.01 -2.78
CA LYS A 223 11.32 -18.24 -2.64
C LYS A 223 11.47 -18.96 -1.28
N TYR A 224 12.54 -18.71 -0.53
CA TYR A 224 12.79 -19.34 0.77
C TYR A 224 12.56 -18.41 1.95
N ARG A 225 12.49 -17.07 1.74
CA ARG A 225 12.36 -16.06 2.80
C ARG A 225 11.19 -16.34 3.72
N PHE A 226 10.01 -16.58 3.16
CA PHE A 226 8.82 -16.87 3.95
C PHE A 226 9.01 -18.10 4.86
N LYS A 227 9.60 -19.18 4.36
CA LYS A 227 9.82 -20.39 5.15
C LYS A 227 10.75 -20.12 6.35
N VAL A 228 11.80 -19.32 6.13
CA VAL A 228 12.76 -18.95 7.20
C VAL A 228 12.11 -18.02 8.20
N ILE A 229 11.44 -16.97 7.73
CA ILE A 229 10.72 -16.01 8.60
C ILE A 229 9.66 -16.73 9.43
N LYS A 230 8.90 -17.66 8.82
CA LYS A 230 7.92 -18.47 9.56
C LYS A 230 8.56 -19.29 10.68
N LYS A 231 9.73 -19.91 10.45
CA LYS A 231 10.44 -20.65 11.51
C LYS A 231 10.89 -19.72 12.65
N ILE A 232 11.39 -18.54 12.33
CA ILE A 232 11.74 -17.51 13.33
C ILE A 232 10.49 -17.08 14.11
N PHE A 233 9.38 -16.87 13.41
CA PHE A 233 8.11 -16.49 14.02
C PHE A 233 7.55 -17.61 14.92
N ASP A 234 7.59 -18.86 14.46
CA ASP A 234 7.12 -20.04 15.22
C ASP A 234 7.92 -20.24 16.51
N PHE A 235 9.21 -19.89 16.52
CA PHE A 235 10.06 -19.90 17.72
C PHE A 235 9.68 -18.78 18.71
N TRP A 236 9.54 -17.55 18.22
CA TRP A 236 9.32 -16.40 19.09
C TRP A 236 7.86 -16.22 19.53
N PHE A 237 6.89 -16.57 18.71
CA PHE A 237 5.47 -16.34 18.99
C PHE A 237 4.98 -17.01 20.29
N PRO A 238 5.31 -18.28 20.60
CA PRO A 238 4.93 -18.90 21.86
C PRO A 238 5.47 -18.15 23.09
N ILE A 239 6.71 -17.63 23.00
CA ILE A 239 7.34 -16.86 24.08
C ILE A 239 6.58 -15.54 24.30
N HIS A 240 6.33 -14.80 23.23
CA HIS A 240 5.52 -13.58 23.29
C HIS A 240 4.10 -13.87 23.81
N TRP A 241 3.51 -14.98 23.38
CA TRP A 241 2.17 -15.37 23.81
C TRP A 241 2.12 -15.74 25.29
N LYS A 242 3.10 -16.47 25.82
CA LYS A 242 3.22 -16.81 27.25
C LYS A 242 3.23 -15.53 28.11
N PHE A 243 4.02 -14.54 27.70
CA PHE A 243 4.19 -13.29 28.44
C PHE A 243 3.33 -12.13 27.90
N ARG A 244 2.24 -12.41 27.15
CA ARG A 244 1.43 -11.40 26.45
C ARG A 244 0.86 -10.29 27.32
N LYS A 245 0.56 -10.58 28.58
CA LYS A 245 -0.01 -9.62 29.55
C LYS A 245 1.05 -8.71 30.20
N SER A 246 2.34 -9.10 30.19
CA SER A 246 3.42 -8.33 30.81
C SER A 246 4.01 -7.31 29.85
N LYS A 247 3.65 -6.02 30.03
CA LYS A 247 4.21 -4.92 29.24
C LYS A 247 5.74 -4.82 29.37
N PHE A 248 6.27 -5.12 30.56
CA PHE A 248 7.71 -5.08 30.82
C PHE A 248 8.46 -6.14 30.00
N ILE A 249 8.04 -7.42 30.10
CA ILE A 249 8.65 -8.53 29.36
C ILE A 249 8.50 -8.30 27.84
N GLN A 250 7.35 -7.82 27.36
CA GLN A 250 7.17 -7.49 25.94
C GLN A 250 8.15 -6.40 25.48
N ARG A 251 8.48 -5.43 26.33
CA ARG A 251 9.48 -4.41 26.02
C ARG A 251 10.87 -5.01 25.86
N LEU A 252 11.26 -5.97 26.69
CA LEU A 252 12.53 -6.68 26.59
C LEU A 252 12.57 -7.58 25.35
N LEU A 253 11.53 -8.36 25.12
CA LEU A 253 11.41 -9.26 23.97
C LEU A 253 11.56 -8.49 22.63
N ARG A 254 10.99 -7.30 22.51
CA ARG A 254 11.12 -6.45 21.30
C ARG A 254 12.57 -6.02 20.99
N ARG A 255 13.50 -6.17 21.94
CA ARG A 255 14.92 -5.85 21.72
C ARG A 255 15.66 -6.97 21.00
N ILE A 256 15.25 -8.22 21.20
CA ILE A 256 15.93 -9.42 20.70
C ILE A 256 15.11 -10.19 19.66
N SER A 257 13.80 -10.08 19.70
CA SER A 257 12.88 -10.74 18.80
C SER A 257 12.49 -9.82 17.62
N PRO A 258 12.58 -10.29 16.37
CA PRO A 258 12.22 -9.50 15.20
C PRO A 258 10.73 -9.50 14.90
N ILE A 259 9.90 -10.24 15.65
CA ILE A 259 8.49 -10.42 15.31
C ILE A 259 7.62 -9.24 15.76
N HIS A 260 6.59 -8.97 14.98
CA HIS A 260 5.50 -8.08 15.37
C HIS A 260 4.48 -8.82 16.22
N PHE A 261 4.12 -8.23 17.37
CA PHE A 261 3.18 -8.83 18.32
C PHE A 261 2.19 -7.79 18.84
N TYR A 262 0.89 -8.03 18.64
CA TYR A 262 -0.17 -7.03 18.73
C TYR A 262 -1.16 -7.22 19.90
N PHE A 263 -0.91 -8.13 20.85
CA PHE A 263 -1.85 -8.46 21.93
C PHE A 263 -2.33 -7.22 22.74
N ASN A 264 -1.46 -6.25 22.94
CA ASN A 264 -1.77 -5.04 23.70
C ASN A 264 -2.30 -3.86 22.83
N SER A 265 -2.38 -4.04 21.52
CA SER A 265 -2.76 -2.96 20.59
C SER A 265 -3.94 -3.30 19.69
N LEU A 266 -4.26 -4.59 19.52
CA LEU A 266 -5.39 -5.05 18.72
C LEU A 266 -6.27 -5.99 19.56
N ASN A 267 -7.58 -5.82 19.46
CA ASN A 267 -8.56 -6.70 20.11
C ASN A 267 -9.02 -7.81 19.16
N LEU A 268 -8.08 -8.67 18.75
CA LEU A 268 -8.39 -9.78 17.85
C LEU A 268 -9.09 -10.94 18.57
N LYS A 269 -10.01 -11.62 17.89
CA LYS A 269 -10.92 -12.62 18.44
C LYS A 269 -10.23 -13.85 19.02
N ASN A 270 -9.10 -14.27 18.46
CA ASN A 270 -8.44 -15.52 18.88
C ASN A 270 -6.93 -15.51 18.58
N LYS A 271 -6.21 -16.48 19.19
CA LYS A 271 -4.76 -16.64 19.07
C LYS A 271 -4.28 -16.76 17.61
N LYS A 272 -5.09 -17.43 16.76
CA LYS A 272 -4.75 -17.62 15.34
C LYS A 272 -4.71 -16.28 14.60
N MET A 273 -5.63 -15.38 14.86
CA MET A 273 -5.64 -14.04 14.23
C MET A 273 -4.43 -13.21 14.67
N PHE A 274 -4.02 -13.28 15.95
CA PHE A 274 -2.77 -12.65 16.41
C PHE A 274 -1.55 -13.24 15.73
N TYR A 275 -1.54 -14.56 15.52
CA TYR A 275 -0.46 -15.24 14.80
C TYR A 275 -0.40 -14.79 13.33
N ASP A 276 -1.52 -14.85 12.60
CA ASP A 276 -1.58 -14.53 11.18
C ASP A 276 -1.23 -13.05 10.94
N TRP A 277 -1.74 -12.13 11.77
CA TRP A 277 -1.43 -10.70 11.67
C TRP A 277 0.04 -10.40 11.99
N GLY A 278 0.55 -10.99 13.08
CA GLY A 278 1.93 -10.81 13.46
C GLY A 278 2.91 -11.39 12.43
N LEU A 279 2.61 -12.56 11.85
CA LEU A 279 3.44 -13.17 10.82
C LEU A 279 3.43 -12.36 9.53
N LEU A 280 2.27 -11.81 9.11
CA LEU A 280 2.14 -10.91 7.97
C LEU A 280 3.07 -9.70 8.13
N ASP A 281 2.95 -8.96 9.23
CA ASP A 281 3.72 -7.72 9.44
C ASP A 281 5.20 -8.00 9.72
N THR A 282 5.52 -9.17 10.30
CA THR A 282 6.92 -9.61 10.45
C THR A 282 7.54 -9.91 9.10
N HIS A 283 6.82 -10.58 8.21
CA HIS A 283 7.28 -10.81 6.84
C HIS A 283 7.51 -9.48 6.11
N ASP A 284 6.55 -8.58 6.17
CA ASP A 284 6.63 -7.24 5.58
C ASP A 284 7.90 -6.51 6.03
N SER A 285 8.10 -6.39 7.34
CA SER A 285 9.21 -5.64 7.93
C SER A 285 10.60 -6.23 7.66
N LEU A 286 10.70 -7.52 7.34
CA LEU A 286 11.95 -8.23 7.09
C LEU A 286 12.27 -8.42 5.59
N THR A 287 11.29 -8.25 4.70
CA THR A 287 11.44 -8.48 3.26
C THR A 287 11.35 -7.22 2.41
N ASP A 288 10.95 -6.09 2.98
CA ASP A 288 10.89 -4.82 2.28
C ASP A 288 12.25 -4.45 1.66
N PHE A 289 12.33 -4.36 0.33
CA PHE A 289 13.57 -4.06 -0.38
C PHE A 289 14.03 -2.63 -0.09
N TYR A 290 13.13 -1.65 -0.29
CA TYR A 290 13.35 -0.27 0.13
C TYR A 290 12.72 -0.02 1.48
N LYS A 291 13.42 0.75 2.34
CA LYS A 291 12.93 1.16 3.66
C LYS A 291 13.38 2.57 3.99
N HIS A 292 12.64 3.52 3.49
CA HIS A 292 12.91 4.92 3.74
C HIS A 292 12.23 5.43 5.02
N HIS A 293 12.86 6.40 5.66
CA HIS A 293 12.31 7.08 6.83
C HIS A 293 12.36 8.60 6.60
N ARG A 294 11.31 9.33 6.96
CA ARG A 294 11.24 10.78 6.83
C ARG A 294 10.78 11.44 8.12
N THR A 295 11.24 12.67 8.34
CA THR A 295 10.68 13.55 9.37
C THR A 295 9.45 14.27 8.81
N VAL A 296 8.59 14.77 9.71
CA VAL A 296 7.47 15.65 9.32
C VAL A 296 7.99 16.84 8.49
N LYS A 297 9.08 17.48 8.95
CA LYS A 297 9.69 18.63 8.25
C LYS A 297 10.09 18.29 6.81
N GLN A 298 10.71 17.14 6.57
CA GLN A 298 11.12 16.74 5.21
C GLN A 298 9.92 16.58 4.28
N ILE A 299 8.84 15.94 4.73
CA ILE A 299 7.62 15.78 3.92
C ILE A 299 6.96 17.14 3.66
N VAL A 300 6.79 17.96 4.71
CA VAL A 300 6.19 19.29 4.59
C VAL A 300 7.00 20.17 3.63
N SER A 301 8.34 20.22 3.77
CA SER A 301 9.19 21.02 2.87
C SER A 301 9.09 20.55 1.42
N HIS A 302 9.00 19.22 1.15
CA HIS A 302 8.84 18.70 -0.19
C HIS A 302 7.46 19.05 -0.80
N LEU A 303 6.39 19.02 0.00
CA LEU A 303 5.05 19.44 -0.43
C LEU A 303 4.96 20.94 -0.68
N GLN A 304 5.65 21.76 0.13
CA GLN A 304 5.77 23.22 -0.08
C GLN A 304 6.53 23.52 -1.37
N TYR A 305 7.63 22.83 -1.65
CA TYR A 305 8.38 22.92 -2.90
C TYR A 305 7.48 22.63 -4.11
N ASN A 306 6.60 21.63 -4.00
CA ASN A 306 5.58 21.30 -5.00
C ASN A 306 4.33 22.22 -4.94
N LYS A 307 4.43 23.38 -4.25
CA LYS A 307 3.37 24.40 -4.16
C LYS A 307 2.05 23.91 -3.57
N CYS A 308 2.06 22.83 -2.78
CA CYS A 308 0.88 22.38 -2.05
C CYS A 308 0.46 23.39 -0.98
N GLN A 309 -0.83 23.44 -0.70
CA GLN A 309 -1.45 24.31 0.31
C GLN A 309 -2.11 23.48 1.41
N GLN A 310 -2.51 24.12 2.52
CA GLN A 310 -3.20 23.48 3.65
C GLN A 310 -2.51 22.18 4.09
N ILE A 311 -1.17 22.20 4.17
CA ILE A 311 -0.36 21.05 4.52
C ILE A 311 -0.52 20.76 6.02
N LYS A 312 -1.07 19.59 6.35
CA LYS A 312 -1.33 19.13 7.73
C LYS A 312 -0.70 17.76 7.93
N PHE A 313 0.49 17.73 8.54
CA PHE A 313 1.22 16.48 8.85
C PHE A 313 1.58 16.41 10.32
N TYR A 314 1.44 15.23 10.90
CA TYR A 314 1.70 14.98 12.31
C TYR A 314 2.26 13.57 12.53
N ILE A 315 2.69 13.30 13.76
CA ILE A 315 3.12 11.97 14.20
C ILE A 315 1.88 11.26 14.74
N ASN A 316 1.54 10.12 14.12
CA ASN A 316 0.39 9.34 14.50
C ASN A 316 0.63 8.48 15.77
N PRO A 317 -0.41 7.92 16.40
CA PRO A 317 -0.29 7.09 17.61
C PRO A 317 0.60 5.86 17.47
N MET A 318 0.78 5.35 16.23
CA MET A 318 1.68 4.22 15.91
C MET A 318 3.08 4.69 15.53
N ASP A 319 3.39 5.99 15.75
CA ASP A 319 4.70 6.60 15.57
C ASP A 319 5.18 6.66 14.10
N GLY A 320 4.26 6.67 13.16
CA GLY A 320 4.47 7.05 11.76
C GLY A 320 4.24 8.55 11.54
N VAL A 321 4.56 9.04 10.36
CA VAL A 321 4.18 10.38 9.88
C VAL A 321 3.00 10.21 8.93
N GLU A 322 1.93 10.96 9.14
CA GLU A 322 0.77 10.92 8.25
C GLU A 322 0.12 12.30 8.13
N GLY A 323 -0.62 12.52 7.06
CA GLY A 323 -1.34 13.77 6.88
C GLY A 323 -1.80 14.01 5.46
N THR A 324 -2.24 15.25 5.24
CA THR A 324 -2.86 15.71 4.01
C THR A 324 -2.23 17.00 3.49
N ALA A 325 -2.39 17.20 2.18
CA ALA A 325 -2.11 18.46 1.51
C ALA A 325 -3.10 18.69 0.36
N ILE A 326 -3.36 19.94 0.03
CA ILE A 326 -4.18 20.33 -1.13
C ILE A 326 -3.25 20.75 -2.27
N LYS A 327 -3.45 20.19 -3.47
CA LYS A 327 -2.75 20.65 -4.68
C LYS A 327 -3.19 22.08 -5.01
N SER A 328 -2.24 22.99 -5.21
CA SER A 328 -2.55 24.37 -5.63
C SER A 328 -3.27 24.40 -6.98
N GLN A 329 -3.97 25.50 -7.27
CA GLN A 329 -4.36 25.82 -8.63
C GLN A 329 -3.10 26.17 -9.42
N ASN A 330 -2.93 25.58 -10.60
CA ASN A 330 -1.96 26.11 -11.55
C ASN A 330 -2.39 27.55 -11.90
N LYS A 331 -1.54 28.52 -11.61
CA LYS A 331 -1.67 29.85 -12.20
C LYS A 331 -1.15 29.80 -13.63
#